data_786e5a1ba53412fd4653afce32c103d8
#
_entry.id   786e5a1ba53412fd4653afce32c103d8
#
_cell.length_a   1.000
_cell.length_b   1.000
_cell.length_c   1.000
_cell.angle_alpha   90.00
_cell.angle_beta   90.00
_cell.angle_gamma   90.00
#
_symmetry.space_group_name_H-M   'P 1'
#
loop_
_entity.id
_entity.type
_entity.pdbx_description
1 polymer ?
#
loop_
_entity_poly.entity_id
_entity_poly.type
_entity_poly.pdbx_seq_one_letter_code
_entity_poly.pdbx_strand_id
1 'polypeptide(L)'
;TLVLAGTTTPNCVRSTAYDGLARGFNVAVLRDATSSRSPEAQEANLADMEAAGIQLIHTDDFAANGLLHVRDTEAEVARAVALELEAKARNTETDAAADTAAANGSGAPLPPTPTLESIETVSTGWINKYHLHYTLPDGRPYTYEGVSRKGPERYEAALEALGSTGAPDPDAVCIVPLLPDGSVLLEREFRYPLNSWCVSLPAGLIDAGESLEEAVARELSEETGYRLRDDIAPAVRPLPQPGFSSTGLTEENVQVVFAQVEAAGEARPDSAELIEPFTVARADLRALLDANQLPIGTRCQLILELLAI
;
A
#
# COMPACT_ATOMS: atom_id res chain seq x y z
N THR A 1 -20.85 3.24 1.24
CA THR A 1 -21.68 3.70 0.08
C THR A 1 -21.78 5.21 0.10
N LEU A 2 -21.64 5.84 -1.06
CA LEU A 2 -21.81 7.28 -1.28
C LEU A 2 -23.02 7.50 -2.19
N VAL A 3 -23.99 8.30 -1.74
CA VAL A 3 -25.16 8.66 -2.55
C VAL A 3 -25.07 10.15 -2.89
N LEU A 4 -25.15 10.47 -4.18
CA LEU A 4 -24.94 11.81 -4.69
C LEU A 4 -26.21 12.39 -5.32
N ALA A 5 -26.47 13.65 -4.99
CA ALA A 5 -27.51 14.49 -5.58
C ALA A 5 -26.96 15.90 -5.77
N GLY A 6 -27.64 16.75 -6.53
CA GLY A 6 -27.31 18.16 -6.69
C GLY A 6 -27.01 18.61 -8.10
N THR A 7 -26.43 19.80 -8.23
CA THR A 7 -26.08 20.45 -9.52
C THR A 7 -24.59 20.82 -9.53
N THR A 8 -23.85 20.66 -10.57
CA THR A 8 -24.21 20.24 -11.93
C THR A 8 -23.63 18.87 -12.24
N THR A 9 -24.43 18.02 -12.89
CA THR A 9 -24.04 16.65 -13.23
C THR A 9 -22.69 16.55 -13.95
N PRO A 10 -22.38 17.32 -15.00
CA PRO A 10 -21.09 17.22 -15.70
C PRO A 10 -19.88 17.72 -14.90
N ASN A 11 -20.09 18.40 -13.78
CA ASN A 11 -19.01 18.99 -12.98
C ASN A 11 -18.92 18.33 -11.59
N CYS A 12 -19.46 19.00 -10.56
CA CYS A 12 -19.29 18.59 -9.15
C CYS A 12 -19.80 17.17 -8.88
N VAL A 13 -20.99 16.81 -9.40
CA VAL A 13 -21.56 15.49 -9.18
C VAL A 13 -20.68 14.41 -9.81
N ARG A 14 -20.31 14.59 -11.08
CA ARG A 14 -19.45 13.64 -11.81
C ARG A 14 -18.09 13.51 -11.14
N SER A 15 -17.40 14.63 -10.84
CA SER A 15 -16.09 14.58 -10.18
C SER A 15 -16.14 13.86 -8.85
N THR A 16 -17.15 14.17 -8.01
CA THR A 16 -17.31 13.49 -6.71
C THR A 16 -17.63 11.99 -6.88
N ALA A 17 -18.41 11.62 -7.90
CA ALA A 17 -18.74 10.24 -8.18
C ALA A 17 -17.49 9.43 -8.57
N TYR A 18 -16.65 9.95 -9.47
CA TYR A 18 -15.40 9.31 -9.88
C TYR A 18 -14.37 9.27 -8.75
N ASP A 19 -14.25 10.35 -7.96
CA ASP A 19 -13.38 10.39 -6.78
C ASP A 19 -13.81 9.36 -5.74
N GLY A 20 -15.13 9.21 -5.52
CA GLY A 20 -15.69 8.19 -4.65
C GLY A 20 -15.36 6.78 -5.14
N LEU A 21 -15.59 6.52 -6.44
CA LEU A 21 -15.28 5.23 -7.05
C LEU A 21 -13.78 4.89 -6.96
N ALA A 22 -12.90 5.86 -7.27
CA ALA A 22 -11.46 5.71 -7.17
C ALA A 22 -10.96 5.41 -5.75
N ARG A 23 -11.74 5.80 -4.73
CA ARG A 23 -11.47 5.52 -3.31
C ARG A 23 -12.15 4.25 -2.79
N GLY A 24 -12.72 3.44 -3.68
CA GLY A 24 -13.35 2.17 -3.32
C GLY A 24 -14.74 2.28 -2.70
N PHE A 25 -15.40 3.44 -2.80
CA PHE A 25 -16.80 3.54 -2.37
C PHE A 25 -17.74 2.94 -3.41
N ASN A 26 -18.80 2.29 -2.93
CA ASN A 26 -19.98 2.06 -3.74
C ASN A 26 -20.65 3.40 -3.99
N VAL A 27 -20.76 3.82 -5.23
CA VAL A 27 -21.30 5.13 -5.59
C VAL A 27 -22.64 4.98 -6.30
N ALA A 28 -23.63 5.71 -5.81
CA ALA A 28 -24.93 5.85 -6.44
C ALA A 28 -25.24 7.33 -6.69
N VAL A 29 -25.84 7.63 -7.84
CA VAL A 29 -26.30 8.97 -8.20
C VAL A 29 -27.81 8.95 -8.33
N LEU A 30 -28.49 9.89 -7.63
CA LEU A 30 -29.93 10.10 -7.76
C LEU A 30 -30.20 10.84 -9.07
N ARG A 31 -30.51 10.09 -10.14
CA ARG A 31 -30.60 10.64 -11.51
C ARG A 31 -31.62 11.76 -11.68
N ASP A 32 -32.70 11.72 -10.94
CA ASP A 32 -33.81 12.71 -10.93
C ASP A 32 -33.59 13.83 -9.91
N ALA A 33 -32.60 13.70 -9.04
CA ALA A 33 -32.15 14.75 -8.11
C ALA A 33 -30.81 15.38 -8.53
N THR A 34 -30.38 15.18 -9.78
CA THR A 34 -29.24 15.85 -10.41
C THR A 34 -29.68 16.58 -11.67
N SER A 35 -28.97 17.62 -12.07
CA SER A 35 -29.32 18.39 -13.26
C SER A 35 -28.09 18.93 -14.01
N SER A 36 -28.29 19.20 -15.30
CA SER A 36 -27.30 19.77 -16.20
C SER A 36 -27.87 20.96 -16.96
N ARG A 37 -27.07 21.57 -17.83
CA ARG A 37 -27.47 22.74 -18.65
C ARG A 37 -28.46 22.38 -19.75
N SER A 38 -28.45 21.13 -20.21
CA SER A 38 -29.40 20.59 -21.18
C SER A 38 -29.69 19.13 -20.91
N PRO A 39 -30.85 18.60 -21.37
CA PRO A 39 -31.18 17.17 -21.24
C PRO A 39 -30.15 16.26 -21.90
N GLU A 40 -29.59 16.63 -23.05
CA GLU A 40 -28.61 15.85 -23.78
C GLU A 40 -27.28 15.73 -22.99
N ALA A 41 -26.85 16.84 -22.37
CA ALA A 41 -25.67 16.85 -21.51
C ALA A 41 -25.92 16.05 -20.22
N GLN A 42 -27.14 16.06 -19.69
CA GLN A 42 -27.54 15.24 -18.54
C GLN A 42 -27.39 13.76 -18.83
N GLU A 43 -28.08 13.28 -19.89
CA GLU A 43 -28.09 11.87 -20.25
C GLU A 43 -26.67 11.36 -20.64
N ALA A 44 -25.88 12.13 -21.39
CA ALA A 44 -24.53 11.75 -21.76
C ALA A 44 -23.63 11.54 -20.52
N ASN A 45 -23.71 12.43 -19.50
CA ASN A 45 -22.91 12.30 -18.30
C ASN A 45 -23.41 11.18 -17.38
N LEU A 46 -24.72 10.94 -17.28
CA LEU A 46 -25.28 9.82 -16.55
C LEU A 46 -24.85 8.48 -17.17
N ALA A 47 -24.96 8.36 -18.51
CA ALA A 47 -24.54 7.16 -19.23
C ALA A 47 -23.02 6.87 -19.05
N ASP A 48 -22.18 7.90 -19.06
CA ASP A 48 -20.75 7.77 -18.83
C ASP A 48 -20.44 7.29 -17.40
N MET A 49 -21.14 7.84 -16.40
CA MET A 49 -21.01 7.39 -15.01
C MET A 49 -21.49 5.95 -14.81
N GLU A 50 -22.59 5.57 -15.45
CA GLU A 50 -23.12 4.20 -15.41
C GLU A 50 -22.15 3.20 -16.04
N ALA A 51 -21.55 3.55 -17.18
CA ALA A 51 -20.53 2.74 -17.85
C ALA A 51 -19.27 2.55 -16.98
N ALA A 52 -18.96 3.50 -16.10
CA ALA A 52 -17.86 3.42 -15.13
C ALA A 52 -18.21 2.60 -13.86
N GLY A 53 -19.45 2.07 -13.75
CA GLY A 53 -19.89 1.27 -12.60
C GLY A 53 -20.59 2.05 -11.49
N ILE A 54 -20.88 3.34 -11.70
CA ILE A 54 -21.68 4.16 -10.78
C ILE A 54 -23.14 3.82 -10.98
N GLN A 55 -23.87 3.55 -9.90
CA GLN A 55 -25.28 3.20 -9.97
C GLN A 55 -26.16 4.44 -10.17
N LEU A 56 -27.11 4.35 -11.09
CA LEU A 56 -28.13 5.38 -11.27
C LEU A 56 -29.44 4.90 -10.64
N ILE A 57 -29.93 5.60 -9.63
CA ILE A 57 -31.18 5.28 -8.92
C ILE A 57 -32.14 6.48 -8.91
N HIS A 58 -33.42 6.23 -8.79
CA HIS A 58 -34.40 7.28 -8.60
C HIS A 58 -34.62 7.62 -7.13
N THR A 59 -34.96 8.87 -6.83
CA THR A 59 -35.23 9.31 -5.45
C THR A 59 -36.37 8.51 -4.80
N ASP A 60 -37.39 8.11 -5.55
CA ASP A 60 -38.51 7.30 -5.04
C ASP A 60 -38.02 5.89 -4.65
N ASP A 61 -37.15 5.29 -5.45
CA ASP A 61 -36.55 3.97 -5.15
C ASP A 61 -35.66 4.06 -3.92
N PHE A 62 -34.86 5.12 -3.83
CA PHE A 62 -34.04 5.37 -2.67
C PHE A 62 -34.84 5.62 -1.40
N ALA A 63 -35.93 6.39 -1.49
CA ALA A 63 -36.83 6.66 -0.36
C ALA A 63 -37.56 5.41 0.13
N ALA A 64 -37.95 4.52 -0.80
CA ALA A 64 -38.66 3.29 -0.48
C ALA A 64 -37.73 2.21 0.11
N ASN A 65 -36.52 2.08 -0.39
CA ASN A 65 -35.65 0.93 -0.15
C ASN A 65 -34.29 1.33 0.52
N GLY A 66 -34.00 2.62 0.64
CA GLY A 66 -32.76 3.14 1.20
C GLY A 66 -31.53 2.62 0.46
N LEU A 67 -30.48 2.28 1.20
CA LEU A 67 -29.25 1.69 0.68
C LEU A 67 -29.37 0.19 0.33
N LEU A 68 -30.51 -0.44 0.59
CA LEU A 68 -30.72 -1.89 0.32
C LEU A 68 -30.66 -2.23 -1.17
N HIS A 69 -30.83 -1.26 -2.06
CA HIS A 69 -30.69 -1.45 -3.51
C HIS A 69 -29.30 -1.06 -4.06
N VAL A 70 -28.45 -0.49 -3.23
CA VAL A 70 -27.05 -0.31 -3.63
C VAL A 70 -26.38 -1.68 -3.52
N ARG A 71 -25.98 -2.22 -4.67
CA ARG A 71 -25.38 -3.57 -4.77
C ARG A 71 -24.37 -3.80 -3.66
N ASP A 72 -24.49 -4.92 -2.99
CA ASP A 72 -23.51 -5.37 -2.00
C ASP A 72 -22.28 -5.90 -2.76
N THR A 73 -21.36 -4.97 -3.07
CA THR A 73 -20.15 -5.29 -3.82
C THR A 73 -19.24 -6.25 -3.07
N GLU A 74 -19.33 -6.38 -1.74
CA GLU A 74 -18.57 -7.40 -1.01
C GLU A 74 -18.98 -8.81 -1.42
N ALA A 75 -20.27 -9.07 -1.56
CA ALA A 75 -20.78 -10.37 -2.02
C ALA A 75 -20.48 -10.63 -3.51
N GLU A 76 -20.55 -9.61 -4.37
CA GLU A 76 -20.20 -9.72 -5.79
C GLU A 76 -18.68 -9.85 -6.01
N VAL A 77 -17.88 -9.11 -5.27
CA VAL A 77 -16.39 -9.24 -5.29
C VAL A 77 -15.98 -10.61 -4.74
N ALA A 78 -16.56 -11.07 -3.63
CA ALA A 78 -16.29 -12.41 -3.12
C ALA A 78 -16.68 -13.51 -4.11
N ARG A 79 -17.78 -13.32 -4.84
CA ARG A 79 -18.23 -14.26 -5.88
C ARG A 79 -17.39 -14.19 -7.14
N ALA A 80 -16.93 -13.00 -7.54
CA ALA A 80 -15.98 -12.82 -8.66
C ALA A 80 -14.61 -13.41 -8.33
N VAL A 81 -14.09 -13.17 -7.13
CA VAL A 81 -12.85 -13.78 -6.63
C VAL A 81 -12.97 -15.30 -6.54
N ALA A 82 -14.10 -15.85 -6.07
CA ALA A 82 -14.33 -17.29 -6.04
C ALA A 82 -14.37 -17.90 -7.45
N LEU A 83 -15.04 -17.23 -8.41
CA LEU A 83 -15.09 -17.65 -9.81
C LEU A 83 -13.72 -17.55 -10.49
N GLU A 84 -12.93 -16.54 -10.14
CA GLU A 84 -11.57 -16.37 -10.67
C GLU A 84 -10.58 -17.41 -10.08
N LEU A 85 -10.73 -17.74 -8.79
CA LEU A 85 -9.99 -18.85 -8.16
C LEU A 85 -10.36 -20.21 -8.74
N GLU A 86 -11.64 -20.46 -9.04
CA GLU A 86 -12.08 -21.68 -9.72
C GLU A 86 -11.65 -21.73 -11.19
N ALA A 87 -11.54 -20.58 -11.88
CA ALA A 87 -11.01 -20.50 -13.23
C ALA A 87 -9.49 -20.74 -13.25
N LYS A 88 -8.76 -20.18 -12.28
CA LYS A 88 -7.32 -20.45 -12.09
C LYS A 88 -7.05 -21.92 -11.77
N ALA A 89 -7.85 -22.55 -10.93
CA ALA A 89 -7.69 -23.98 -10.61
C ALA A 89 -7.95 -24.89 -11.81
N ARG A 90 -8.74 -24.47 -12.79
CA ARG A 90 -8.98 -25.21 -14.05
C ARG A 90 -7.92 -25.01 -15.12
N ASN A 91 -7.15 -23.92 -15.06
CA ASN A 91 -6.15 -23.56 -16.08
C ASN A 91 -4.71 -23.93 -15.71
N THR A 92 -4.47 -24.65 -14.61
CA THR A 92 -3.13 -25.09 -14.21
C THR A 92 -2.54 -26.24 -15.06
N GLU A 93 -3.22 -26.70 -16.11
CA GLU A 93 -2.69 -27.76 -17.00
C GLU A 93 -2.26 -27.28 -18.40
N THR A 94 -2.46 -26.00 -18.76
CA THR A 94 -1.97 -25.50 -20.06
C THR A 94 -1.51 -24.06 -19.94
N ASP A 95 -0.27 -23.79 -20.31
CA ASP A 95 0.40 -22.53 -20.64
C ASP A 95 1.29 -21.87 -19.57
N ALA A 96 2.52 -22.35 -19.57
CA ALA A 96 3.67 -21.63 -18.96
C ALA A 96 4.20 -20.45 -19.80
N ALA A 97 3.50 -20.01 -20.85
CA ALA A 97 3.99 -18.98 -21.80
C ALA A 97 3.17 -17.69 -21.87
N ALA A 98 2.03 -17.60 -21.15
CA ALA A 98 1.15 -16.42 -21.24
C ALA A 98 1.25 -15.44 -20.05
N ASP A 99 2.09 -15.72 -19.05
CA ASP A 99 2.00 -15.07 -17.72
C ASP A 99 2.80 -13.78 -17.56
N THR A 100 3.55 -13.34 -18.57
CA THR A 100 4.34 -12.08 -18.49
C THR A 100 3.58 -10.80 -18.84
N ALA A 101 2.41 -10.90 -19.49
CA ALA A 101 1.65 -9.73 -19.94
C ALA A 101 0.73 -9.12 -18.84
N ALA A 102 0.33 -9.90 -17.84
CA ALA A 102 -0.57 -9.45 -16.78
C ALA A 102 0.14 -8.66 -15.65
N ALA A 103 1.47 -8.76 -15.57
CA ALA A 103 2.27 -8.20 -14.48
C ALA A 103 2.34 -6.65 -14.46
N ASN A 104 2.03 -5.99 -15.57
CA ASN A 104 2.26 -4.54 -15.73
C ASN A 104 1.00 -3.68 -15.55
N GLY A 105 -0.13 -4.26 -15.18
CA GLY A 105 -1.39 -3.53 -14.89
C GLY A 105 -2.03 -2.79 -16.08
N SER A 106 -1.34 -2.65 -17.22
CA SER A 106 -1.83 -1.92 -18.40
C SER A 106 -1.99 -2.78 -19.66
N GLY A 107 -1.47 -4.01 -19.67
CA GLY A 107 -1.43 -4.86 -20.86
C GLY A 107 -0.56 -4.32 -22.01
N ALA A 108 0.06 -3.17 -21.84
CA ALA A 108 0.98 -2.59 -22.81
C ALA A 108 2.41 -3.15 -22.59
N PRO A 109 3.19 -3.40 -23.65
CA PRO A 109 4.58 -3.80 -23.50
C PRO A 109 5.37 -2.69 -22.79
N LEU A 110 6.30 -3.08 -21.90
CA LEU A 110 7.21 -2.14 -21.29
C LEU A 110 8.06 -1.45 -22.36
N PRO A 111 8.41 -0.17 -22.17
CA PRO A 111 9.35 0.51 -23.07
C PRO A 111 10.74 -0.17 -22.99
N PRO A 112 11.60 0.04 -24.01
CA PRO A 112 12.96 -0.45 -23.96
C PRO A 112 13.67 -0.03 -22.68
N THR A 113 14.34 -0.98 -22.01
CA THR A 113 15.00 -0.78 -20.72
C THR A 113 16.51 -0.63 -20.88
N PRO A 114 17.20 0.13 -20.00
CA PRO A 114 18.65 0.11 -19.91
C PRO A 114 19.17 -1.29 -19.56
N THR A 115 20.35 -1.63 -20.06
CA THR A 115 21.06 -2.86 -19.70
C THR A 115 22.11 -2.54 -18.64
N LEU A 116 22.06 -3.23 -17.49
CA LEU A 116 23.11 -3.15 -16.46
C LEU A 116 24.34 -3.93 -16.95
N GLU A 117 25.47 -3.25 -17.11
CA GLU A 117 26.72 -3.81 -17.62
C GLU A 117 27.65 -4.29 -16.49
N SER A 118 27.75 -3.49 -15.43
CA SER A 118 28.60 -3.79 -14.29
C SER A 118 28.25 -2.95 -13.06
N ILE A 119 28.70 -3.43 -11.90
CA ILE A 119 28.54 -2.77 -10.61
C ILE A 119 29.96 -2.53 -10.02
N GLU A 120 30.29 -1.28 -9.76
CA GLU A 120 31.51 -0.88 -9.10
C GLU A 120 31.25 -0.54 -7.64
N THR A 121 32.00 -1.14 -6.72
CA THR A 121 31.94 -0.78 -5.29
C THR A 121 32.79 0.47 -5.04
N VAL A 122 32.13 1.56 -4.65
CA VAL A 122 32.79 2.84 -4.34
C VAL A 122 33.26 2.89 -2.89
N SER A 123 32.41 2.43 -1.97
CA SER A 123 32.75 2.34 -0.53
C SER A 123 31.96 1.24 0.15
N THR A 124 32.54 0.69 1.22
CA THR A 124 31.94 -0.36 2.04
C THR A 124 31.76 0.12 3.48
N GLY A 125 30.69 -0.36 4.13
CA GLY A 125 30.35 -0.05 5.51
C GLY A 125 29.03 -0.70 5.89
N TRP A 126 28.34 -0.17 6.88
CA TRP A 126 26.95 -0.54 7.17
C TRP A 126 26.03 -0.27 5.99
N ILE A 127 26.29 0.81 5.25
CA ILE A 127 25.70 1.12 3.95
C ILE A 127 26.86 1.17 2.96
N ASN A 128 26.76 0.39 1.88
CA ASN A 128 27.71 0.37 0.78
C ASN A 128 27.25 1.34 -0.30
N LYS A 129 28.19 2.01 -0.97
CA LYS A 129 27.92 2.84 -2.14
C LYS A 129 28.40 2.14 -3.39
N TYR A 130 27.59 2.18 -4.44
CA TYR A 130 27.85 1.56 -5.73
C TYR A 130 27.70 2.55 -6.88
N HIS A 131 28.53 2.37 -7.93
CA HIS A 131 28.25 2.91 -9.26
C HIS A 131 27.69 1.76 -10.12
N LEU A 132 26.50 1.99 -10.66
CA LEU A 132 25.80 1.08 -11.57
C LEU A 132 26.03 1.58 -12.99
N HIS A 133 26.75 0.82 -13.81
CA HIS A 133 27.06 1.19 -15.18
C HIS A 133 26.03 0.55 -16.13
N TYR A 134 25.30 1.39 -16.85
CA TYR A 134 24.27 1.00 -17.77
C TYR A 134 24.60 1.39 -19.20
N THR A 135 24.06 0.61 -20.15
CA THR A 135 23.86 1.03 -21.52
C THR A 135 22.40 1.40 -21.70
N LEU A 136 22.12 2.66 -22.08
CA LEU A 136 20.78 3.13 -22.36
C LEU A 136 20.23 2.52 -23.67
N PRO A 137 18.89 2.53 -23.90
CA PRO A 137 18.30 1.99 -25.13
C PRO A 137 18.80 2.63 -26.43
N ASP A 138 19.33 3.84 -26.36
CA ASP A 138 19.95 4.56 -27.51
C ASP A 138 21.45 4.28 -27.67
N GLY A 139 22.00 3.34 -26.88
CA GLY A 139 23.40 2.92 -26.92
C GLY A 139 24.36 3.80 -26.11
N ARG A 140 23.90 4.86 -25.45
CA ARG A 140 24.78 5.71 -24.63
C ARG A 140 25.09 5.07 -23.28
N PRO A 141 26.33 5.20 -22.78
CA PRO A 141 26.67 4.79 -21.43
C PRO A 141 26.05 5.76 -20.41
N TYR A 142 25.63 5.21 -19.26
CA TYR A 142 25.10 5.97 -18.13
C TYR A 142 25.53 5.33 -16.82
N THR A 143 25.99 6.15 -15.88
CA THR A 143 26.36 5.69 -14.54
C THR A 143 25.39 6.26 -13.52
N TYR A 144 24.80 5.36 -12.71
CA TYR A 144 23.89 5.72 -11.62
C TYR A 144 24.55 5.44 -10.27
N GLU A 145 24.34 6.31 -9.28
CA GLU A 145 24.80 6.09 -7.91
C GLU A 145 23.68 5.44 -7.08
N GLY A 146 23.96 4.28 -6.51
CA GLY A 146 23.06 3.57 -5.60
C GLY A 146 23.74 3.28 -4.27
N VAL A 147 22.92 2.99 -3.26
CA VAL A 147 23.38 2.52 -1.95
C VAL A 147 22.61 1.26 -1.55
N SER A 148 23.27 0.37 -0.80
CA SER A 148 22.67 -0.87 -0.31
C SER A 148 23.29 -1.31 1.01
N ARG A 149 22.52 -2.00 1.86
CA ARG A 149 23.07 -2.75 3.01
C ARG A 149 23.70 -4.08 2.58
N LYS A 150 23.34 -4.56 1.38
CA LYS A 150 23.87 -5.81 0.84
C LYS A 150 25.29 -5.60 0.34
N GLY A 151 26.19 -6.56 0.62
CA GLY A 151 27.52 -6.60 -0.01
C GLY A 151 27.41 -6.83 -1.52
N PRO A 152 28.53 -6.66 -2.29
CA PRO A 152 28.50 -6.62 -3.76
C PRO A 152 27.77 -7.79 -4.41
N GLU A 153 28.12 -9.02 -4.06
CA GLU A 153 27.52 -10.24 -4.64
C GLU A 153 26.01 -10.35 -4.38
N ARG A 154 25.56 -10.01 -3.15
CA ARG A 154 24.15 -10.04 -2.79
C ARG A 154 23.37 -8.89 -3.43
N TYR A 155 24.02 -7.74 -3.63
CA TYR A 155 23.41 -6.60 -4.31
C TYR A 155 23.19 -6.90 -5.79
N GLU A 156 24.20 -7.44 -6.47
CA GLU A 156 24.10 -7.87 -7.87
C GLU A 156 22.96 -8.88 -8.05
N ALA A 157 22.94 -9.93 -7.23
CA ALA A 157 21.89 -10.95 -7.27
C ALA A 157 20.49 -10.36 -7.02
N ALA A 158 20.36 -9.36 -6.12
CA ALA A 158 19.10 -8.68 -5.87
C ALA A 158 18.61 -7.88 -7.09
N LEU A 159 19.51 -7.16 -7.77
CA LEU A 159 19.17 -6.41 -8.98
C LEU A 159 18.81 -7.33 -10.16
N GLU A 160 19.48 -8.47 -10.32
CA GLU A 160 19.15 -9.48 -11.32
C GLU A 160 17.77 -10.10 -11.06
N ALA A 161 17.46 -10.42 -9.79
CA ALA A 161 16.16 -10.96 -9.41
C ALA A 161 15.03 -9.97 -9.69
N LEU A 162 15.24 -8.69 -9.41
CA LEU A 162 14.26 -7.63 -9.72
C LEU A 162 14.02 -7.47 -11.21
N GLY A 163 15.05 -7.66 -12.04
CA GLY A 163 14.94 -7.60 -13.50
C GLY A 163 14.25 -8.81 -14.13
N SER A 164 14.15 -9.92 -13.42
CA SER A 164 13.69 -11.19 -14.01
C SER A 164 12.26 -11.59 -13.68
N THR A 165 11.82 -11.59 -12.43
CA THR A 165 10.46 -12.04 -12.07
C THR A 165 10.10 -11.75 -10.63
N GLY A 166 8.98 -11.10 -10.37
CA GLY A 166 8.29 -11.18 -9.10
C GLY A 166 8.80 -10.25 -8.00
N ALA A 167 8.03 -10.16 -6.93
CA ALA A 167 8.42 -9.43 -5.74
C ALA A 167 9.56 -10.17 -5.03
N PRO A 168 10.65 -9.49 -4.69
CA PRO A 168 11.72 -10.08 -3.89
C PRO A 168 11.24 -10.39 -2.48
N ASP A 169 11.96 -11.27 -1.78
CA ASP A 169 11.78 -11.43 -0.34
C ASP A 169 12.01 -10.09 0.35
N PRO A 170 11.19 -9.74 1.34
CA PRO A 170 11.32 -8.45 2.02
C PRO A 170 12.60 -8.36 2.86
N ASP A 171 13.26 -7.20 2.79
CA ASP A 171 14.44 -6.90 3.61
C ASP A 171 14.03 -6.47 5.03
N ALA A 172 12.81 -5.92 5.18
CA ALA A 172 12.32 -5.38 6.44
C ALA A 172 10.79 -5.49 6.53
N VAL A 173 10.27 -5.34 7.74
CA VAL A 173 8.84 -5.19 8.02
C VAL A 173 8.51 -3.76 8.44
N CYS A 174 7.32 -3.29 8.11
CA CYS A 174 6.69 -2.12 8.70
C CYS A 174 5.31 -2.55 9.21
N ILE A 175 5.09 -2.43 10.48
CA ILE A 175 3.93 -2.99 11.17
C ILE A 175 2.90 -1.90 11.38
N VAL A 176 1.64 -2.18 11.07
CA VAL A 176 0.48 -1.36 11.40
C VAL A 176 -0.27 -2.07 12.53
N PRO A 177 0.08 -1.81 13.80
CA PRO A 177 -0.49 -2.55 14.91
C PRO A 177 -1.86 -1.97 15.28
N LEU A 178 -2.87 -2.83 15.31
CA LEU A 178 -4.26 -2.51 15.64
C LEU A 178 -4.64 -3.16 16.95
N LEU A 179 -5.11 -2.35 17.90
CA LEU A 179 -5.57 -2.80 19.20
C LEU A 179 -7.02 -3.29 19.13
N PRO A 180 -7.50 -4.03 20.16
CA PRO A 180 -8.88 -4.52 20.19
C PRO A 180 -9.97 -3.45 20.14
N ASP A 181 -9.67 -2.23 20.58
CA ASP A 181 -10.57 -1.07 20.53
C ASP A 181 -10.49 -0.31 19.20
N GLY A 182 -9.66 -0.79 18.26
CA GLY A 182 -9.43 -0.15 16.96
C GLY A 182 -8.38 0.97 16.99
N SER A 183 -7.76 1.25 18.14
CA SER A 183 -6.64 2.19 18.23
C SER A 183 -5.42 1.68 17.46
N VAL A 184 -4.59 2.60 17.00
CA VAL A 184 -3.33 2.32 16.31
C VAL A 184 -2.17 2.56 17.27
N LEU A 185 -1.24 1.62 17.37
CA LEU A 185 0.01 1.80 18.09
C LEU A 185 1.02 2.45 17.16
N LEU A 186 1.61 3.51 17.63
CA LEU A 186 2.65 4.30 16.96
C LEU A 186 3.84 4.45 17.90
N GLU A 187 4.90 5.01 17.38
CA GLU A 187 6.08 5.33 18.16
C GLU A 187 6.64 6.71 17.80
N ARG A 188 7.29 7.34 18.76
CA ARG A 188 8.27 8.40 18.54
C ARG A 188 9.63 7.74 18.58
N GLU A 189 10.37 7.86 17.51
CA GLU A 189 11.71 7.31 17.37
C GLU A 189 12.70 8.41 17.03
N PHE A 190 13.87 8.41 17.66
CA PHE A 190 14.94 9.34 17.28
C PHE A 190 15.69 8.83 16.06
N ARG A 191 15.47 9.44 14.92
CA ARG A 191 16.13 9.10 13.66
C ARG A 191 17.43 9.86 13.50
N TYR A 192 18.56 9.17 13.69
CA TYR A 192 19.90 9.76 13.58
C TYR A 192 20.15 10.49 12.25
N PRO A 193 19.75 9.97 11.06
CA PRO A 193 19.94 10.70 9.81
C PRO A 193 19.18 12.03 9.74
N LEU A 194 18.12 12.19 10.51
CA LEU A 194 17.33 13.42 10.59
C LEU A 194 17.73 14.29 11.78
N ASN A 195 18.54 13.74 12.69
CA ASN A 195 18.86 14.37 13.98
C ASN A 195 17.61 14.90 14.71
N SER A 196 16.53 14.11 14.68
CA SER A 196 15.23 14.51 15.21
C SER A 196 14.40 13.31 15.61
N TRP A 197 13.47 13.56 16.55
CA TRP A 197 12.37 12.63 16.82
C TRP A 197 11.40 12.62 15.65
N CYS A 198 10.93 11.43 15.28
CA CYS A 198 9.96 11.20 14.22
C CYS A 198 8.76 10.43 14.74
N VAL A 199 7.59 10.68 14.17
CA VAL A 199 6.45 9.78 14.31
C VAL A 199 6.64 8.63 13.31
N SER A 200 6.56 7.40 13.80
CA SER A 200 6.83 6.19 13.06
C SER A 200 5.81 5.10 13.37
N LEU A 201 5.79 4.10 12.51
CA LEU A 201 5.21 2.79 12.78
C LEU A 201 6.35 1.84 13.18
N PRO A 202 6.15 0.89 14.08
CA PRO A 202 7.15 -0.12 14.40
C PRO A 202 7.68 -0.81 13.14
N ALA A 203 9.00 -0.93 13.02
CA ALA A 203 9.63 -1.41 11.80
C ALA A 203 11.07 -1.87 12.03
N GLY A 204 11.43 -3.01 11.50
CA GLY A 204 12.79 -3.49 11.56
C GLY A 204 13.20 -4.43 10.44
N LEU A 205 14.47 -4.79 10.41
CA LEU A 205 15.03 -5.70 9.43
C LEU A 205 14.59 -7.14 9.75
N ILE A 206 14.39 -7.93 8.70
CA ILE A 206 14.16 -9.37 8.82
C ILE A 206 15.52 -10.06 8.89
N ASP A 207 15.76 -10.82 9.94
CA ASP A 207 17.00 -11.55 10.13
C ASP A 207 17.12 -12.75 9.19
N ALA A 208 18.36 -13.18 8.94
CA ALA A 208 18.62 -14.32 8.06
C ALA A 208 17.97 -15.61 8.58
N GLY A 209 17.01 -16.13 7.84
CA GLY A 209 16.26 -17.33 8.18
C GLY A 209 15.03 -17.09 9.07
N GLU A 210 14.76 -15.84 9.44
CA GLU A 210 13.57 -15.44 10.16
C GLU A 210 12.38 -15.34 9.18
N SER A 211 11.24 -15.84 9.58
CA SER A 211 9.99 -15.64 8.83
C SER A 211 9.43 -14.24 9.07
N LEU A 212 8.55 -13.78 8.17
CA LEU A 212 7.86 -12.50 8.29
C LEU A 212 7.12 -12.36 9.63
N GLU A 213 6.45 -13.42 10.08
CA GLU A 213 5.65 -13.42 11.31
C GLU A 213 6.54 -13.38 12.56
N GLU A 214 7.68 -14.09 12.54
CA GLU A 214 8.68 -14.03 13.61
C GLU A 214 9.29 -12.63 13.73
N ALA A 215 9.66 -11.98 12.61
CA ALA A 215 10.16 -10.61 12.59
C ALA A 215 9.12 -9.63 13.17
N VAL A 216 7.87 -9.75 12.75
CA VAL A 216 6.77 -8.92 13.28
C VAL A 216 6.61 -9.10 14.78
N ALA A 217 6.64 -10.35 15.29
CA ALA A 217 6.50 -10.62 16.71
C ALA A 217 7.68 -10.11 17.54
N ARG A 218 8.90 -10.23 17.02
CA ARG A 218 10.13 -9.75 17.66
C ARG A 218 10.13 -8.23 17.76
N GLU A 219 9.95 -7.51 16.64
CA GLU A 219 9.96 -6.05 16.60
C GLU A 219 8.87 -5.44 17.48
N LEU A 220 7.64 -5.99 17.45
CA LEU A 220 6.57 -5.55 18.36
C LEU A 220 6.96 -5.67 19.82
N SER A 221 7.59 -6.78 20.19
CA SER A 221 8.00 -7.02 21.58
C SER A 221 9.14 -6.09 22.00
N GLU A 222 10.15 -5.92 21.15
CA GLU A 222 11.36 -5.15 21.45
C GLU A 222 11.08 -3.65 21.47
N GLU A 223 10.47 -3.12 20.43
CA GLU A 223 10.23 -1.69 20.30
C GLU A 223 9.08 -1.18 21.15
N THR A 224 8.04 -1.99 21.35
CA THR A 224 6.78 -1.49 21.91
C THR A 224 6.29 -2.19 23.19
N GLY A 225 6.76 -3.40 23.45
CA GLY A 225 6.24 -4.24 24.55
C GLY A 225 4.85 -4.84 24.26
N TYR A 226 4.41 -4.83 22.98
CA TYR A 226 3.19 -5.49 22.54
C TYR A 226 3.49 -6.85 21.93
N ARG A 227 2.45 -7.67 21.75
CA ARG A 227 2.53 -8.97 21.10
C ARG A 227 1.36 -9.17 20.14
N LEU A 228 1.52 -10.13 19.24
CA LEU A 228 0.42 -10.60 18.41
C LEU A 228 -0.66 -11.25 19.28
N ARG A 229 -1.91 -11.08 18.91
CA ARG A 229 -3.05 -11.71 19.58
C ARG A 229 -3.15 -13.17 19.19
N ASP A 230 -3.30 -14.04 20.20
CA ASP A 230 -3.42 -15.49 20.02
C ASP A 230 -4.85 -15.95 19.68
N ASP A 231 -5.86 -15.10 19.95
CA ASP A 231 -7.29 -15.39 19.75
C ASP A 231 -7.80 -15.01 18.35
N ILE A 232 -6.94 -14.47 17.49
CA ILE A 232 -7.26 -14.10 16.11
C ILE A 232 -6.30 -14.80 15.15
N ALA A 233 -6.84 -15.44 14.11
CA ALA A 233 -6.06 -16.07 13.07
C ALA A 233 -6.60 -15.69 11.67
N PRO A 234 -5.77 -15.13 10.78
CA PRO A 234 -4.38 -14.73 11.02
C PRO A 234 -4.28 -13.42 11.80
N ALA A 235 -3.35 -13.34 12.76
CA ALA A 235 -3.05 -12.10 13.48
C ALA A 235 -2.25 -11.12 12.63
N VAL A 236 -1.54 -11.60 11.63
CA VAL A 236 -0.72 -10.81 10.68
C VAL A 236 -1.32 -10.90 9.28
N ARG A 237 -1.52 -9.76 8.64
CA ARG A 237 -2.00 -9.66 7.26
C ARG A 237 -1.06 -8.75 6.45
N PRO A 238 -0.15 -9.32 5.66
CA PRO A 238 0.73 -8.54 4.79
C PRO A 238 -0.04 -7.91 3.63
N LEU A 239 0.50 -6.81 3.08
CA LEU A 239 0.12 -6.35 1.76
C LEU A 239 0.53 -7.38 0.69
N PRO A 240 -0.11 -7.38 -0.49
CA PRO A 240 0.13 -8.39 -1.53
C PRO A 240 1.59 -8.51 -1.98
N GLN A 241 2.39 -7.45 -1.84
CA GLN A 241 3.81 -7.42 -2.18
C GLN A 241 4.55 -6.38 -1.34
N PRO A 242 5.85 -6.55 -1.10
CA PRO A 242 6.68 -5.54 -0.45
C PRO A 242 6.80 -4.30 -1.34
N GLY A 243 6.97 -3.15 -0.72
CA GLY A 243 7.22 -1.88 -1.39
C GLY A 243 8.65 -1.40 -1.16
N PHE A 244 9.24 -0.71 -2.13
CA PHE A 244 10.59 -0.18 -2.01
C PHE A 244 10.62 1.09 -1.15
N SER A 245 11.64 1.21 -0.30
CA SER A 245 11.79 2.35 0.62
C SER A 245 12.08 3.65 -0.13
N SER A 246 12.97 3.61 -1.13
CA SER A 246 13.35 4.75 -1.95
C SER A 246 13.89 4.27 -3.30
N THR A 247 13.01 4.14 -4.29
CA THR A 247 13.31 3.57 -5.61
C THR A 247 14.39 4.33 -6.42
N GLY A 248 14.70 5.56 -6.04
CA GLY A 248 15.76 6.37 -6.65
C GLY A 248 17.09 6.32 -5.88
N LEU A 249 17.22 5.50 -4.84
CA LEU A 249 18.42 5.47 -4.00
C LEU A 249 18.88 4.04 -3.69
N THR A 250 17.96 3.14 -3.38
CA THR A 250 18.23 1.80 -2.86
C THR A 250 17.21 0.79 -3.36
N GLU A 251 17.62 -0.45 -3.45
CA GLU A 251 16.75 -1.60 -3.72
C GLU A 251 16.10 -2.16 -2.44
N GLU A 252 16.35 -1.57 -1.28
CA GLU A 252 15.74 -1.98 -0.03
C GLU A 252 14.22 -1.95 -0.13
N ASN A 253 13.62 -3.07 0.18
CA ASN A 253 12.17 -3.22 0.16
C ASN A 253 11.63 -3.61 1.54
N VAL A 254 10.37 -3.26 1.80
CA VAL A 254 9.74 -3.39 3.11
C VAL A 254 8.35 -3.98 2.94
N GLN A 255 8.07 -5.05 3.66
CA GLN A 255 6.73 -5.61 3.75
C GLN A 255 5.90 -4.83 4.76
N VAL A 256 4.85 -4.17 4.31
CA VAL A 256 3.86 -3.60 5.23
C VAL A 256 2.89 -4.69 5.66
N VAL A 257 2.65 -4.78 6.96
CA VAL A 257 1.72 -5.76 7.56
C VAL A 257 0.75 -5.06 8.50
N PHE A 258 -0.51 -5.48 8.47
CA PHE A 258 -1.48 -5.16 9.51
C PHE A 258 -1.44 -6.25 10.56
N ALA A 259 -1.24 -5.89 11.82
CA ALA A 259 -1.12 -6.83 12.93
C ALA A 259 -2.16 -6.56 14.01
N GLN A 260 -2.86 -7.60 14.46
CA GLN A 260 -3.74 -7.52 15.60
C GLN A 260 -2.91 -7.74 16.87
N VAL A 261 -2.87 -6.75 17.75
CA VAL A 261 -1.93 -6.72 18.87
C VAL A 261 -2.61 -6.45 20.20
N GLU A 262 -1.94 -6.86 21.28
CA GLU A 262 -2.32 -6.55 22.66
C GLU A 262 -1.06 -6.24 23.49
N ALA A 263 -1.22 -5.50 24.58
CA ALA A 263 -0.11 -5.19 25.48
C ALA A 263 0.40 -6.47 26.17
N ALA A 264 1.73 -6.65 26.23
CA ALA A 264 2.37 -7.83 26.80
C ALA A 264 3.37 -7.50 27.92
N GLY A 265 3.98 -6.31 27.90
CA GLY A 265 4.98 -5.95 28.90
C GLY A 265 5.60 -4.58 28.63
N GLU A 266 6.84 -4.42 29.08
CA GLU A 266 7.63 -3.22 28.82
C GLU A 266 8.46 -3.39 27.54
N ALA A 267 8.58 -2.35 26.76
CA ALA A 267 9.47 -2.28 25.60
C ALA A 267 10.94 -2.46 26.04
N ARG A 268 11.73 -3.10 25.20
CA ARG A 268 13.15 -3.34 25.40
C ARG A 268 13.91 -3.13 24.10
N PRO A 269 13.88 -1.91 23.55
CA PRO A 269 14.61 -1.61 22.34
C PRO A 269 16.12 -1.77 22.54
N ASP A 270 16.87 -1.88 21.46
CA ASP A 270 18.32 -1.91 21.51
C ASP A 270 18.89 -0.63 22.14
N SER A 271 20.05 -0.73 22.75
CA SER A 271 20.64 0.36 23.55
C SER A 271 20.88 1.68 22.79
N ALA A 272 20.92 1.62 21.46
CA ALA A 272 21.06 2.78 20.58
C ALA A 272 19.71 3.25 20.01
N GLU A 273 18.65 2.53 20.25
CA GLU A 273 17.31 2.87 19.80
C GLU A 273 16.58 3.67 20.87
N LEU A 274 16.21 4.88 20.51
CA LEU A 274 15.43 5.75 21.39
C LEU A 274 13.99 5.75 20.86
N ILE A 275 13.16 4.92 21.46
CA ILE A 275 11.78 4.68 21.05
C ILE A 275 10.83 4.93 22.22
N GLU A 276 9.73 5.63 21.94
CA GLU A 276 8.64 5.89 22.88
C GLU A 276 7.31 5.47 22.22
N PRO A 277 6.77 4.28 22.53
CA PRO A 277 5.50 3.83 21.97
C PRO A 277 4.32 4.61 22.55
N PHE A 278 3.30 4.86 21.72
CA PHE A 278 2.05 5.49 22.13
C PHE A 278 0.88 5.01 21.27
N THR A 279 -0.32 5.09 21.80
CA THR A 279 -1.53 4.68 21.08
C THR A 279 -2.39 5.88 20.72
N VAL A 280 -3.08 5.80 19.57
CA VAL A 280 -4.01 6.83 19.10
C VAL A 280 -5.31 6.17 18.69
N ALA A 281 -6.42 6.64 19.25
CA ALA A 281 -7.72 6.19 18.79
C ALA A 281 -7.92 6.53 17.31
N ARG A 282 -8.53 5.63 16.55
CA ARG A 282 -8.73 5.83 15.11
C ARG A 282 -9.44 7.15 14.80
N ALA A 283 -10.41 7.55 15.64
CA ALA A 283 -11.13 8.82 15.51
C ALA A 283 -10.24 10.06 15.68
N ASP A 284 -9.11 9.93 16.37
CA ASP A 284 -8.20 11.04 16.67
C ASP A 284 -7.01 11.13 15.70
N LEU A 285 -6.87 10.18 14.75
CA LEU A 285 -5.77 10.16 13.79
C LEU A 285 -5.71 11.43 12.95
N ARG A 286 -6.87 11.94 12.50
CA ARG A 286 -6.92 13.21 11.76
C ARG A 286 -6.39 14.37 12.59
N ALA A 287 -6.82 14.49 13.83
CA ALA A 287 -6.35 15.53 14.74
C ALA A 287 -4.85 15.40 15.04
N LEU A 288 -4.34 14.16 15.18
CA LEU A 288 -2.90 13.92 15.31
C LEU A 288 -2.14 14.43 14.08
N LEU A 289 -2.56 14.06 12.87
CA LEU A 289 -1.88 14.45 11.63
C LEU A 289 -1.87 15.97 11.43
N ASP A 290 -2.99 16.62 11.71
CA ASP A 290 -3.14 18.08 11.57
C ASP A 290 -2.31 18.87 12.62
N ALA A 291 -2.12 18.31 13.81
CA ALA A 291 -1.37 18.95 14.90
C ALA A 291 0.12 18.55 14.95
N ASN A 292 0.54 17.49 14.22
CA ASN A 292 1.90 16.97 14.30
C ASN A 292 2.93 17.98 13.78
N GLN A 293 3.97 18.21 14.58
CA GLN A 293 5.10 19.07 14.21
C GLN A 293 6.43 18.31 14.10
N LEU A 294 6.43 17.01 14.40
CA LEU A 294 7.59 16.17 14.24
C LEU A 294 7.70 15.68 12.78
N PRO A 295 8.91 15.43 12.28
CA PRO A 295 9.09 14.64 11.07
C PRO A 295 8.26 13.35 11.13
N ILE A 296 7.73 12.95 9.97
CA ILE A 296 6.98 11.71 9.81
C ILE A 296 7.43 11.04 8.52
N GLY A 297 7.67 9.73 8.57
CA GLY A 297 8.00 8.97 7.37
C GLY A 297 6.82 8.92 6.39
N THR A 298 7.07 9.08 5.09
CA THR A 298 6.03 9.09 4.05
C THR A 298 5.10 7.88 4.14
N ARG A 299 5.65 6.69 4.38
CA ARG A 299 4.87 5.45 4.55
C ARG A 299 3.93 5.54 5.75
N CYS A 300 4.44 5.96 6.91
CA CYS A 300 3.65 6.16 8.10
C CYS A 300 2.52 7.18 7.84
N GLN A 301 2.86 8.36 7.29
CA GLN A 301 1.89 9.41 6.98
C GLN A 301 0.78 8.91 6.05
N LEU A 302 1.12 8.23 4.95
CA LEU A 302 0.11 7.72 4.01
C LEU A 302 -0.81 6.67 4.63
N ILE A 303 -0.25 5.77 5.45
CA ILE A 303 -1.05 4.76 6.17
C ILE A 303 -2.00 5.43 7.16
N LEU A 304 -1.53 6.39 7.93
CA LEU A 304 -2.37 7.12 8.89
C LEU A 304 -3.46 7.95 8.18
N GLU A 305 -3.15 8.59 7.04
CA GLU A 305 -4.15 9.28 6.21
C GLU A 305 -5.27 8.33 5.77
N LEU A 306 -4.91 7.11 5.31
CA LEU A 306 -5.88 6.10 4.91
C LEU A 306 -6.71 5.56 6.08
N LEU A 307 -6.13 5.45 7.27
CA LEU A 307 -6.84 4.99 8.46
C LEU A 307 -7.73 6.09 9.08
N ALA A 308 -7.44 7.35 8.82
CA ALA A 308 -8.19 8.52 9.31
C ALA A 308 -9.43 8.85 8.47
N ILE A 309 -9.66 8.15 7.35
CA ILE A 309 -10.87 8.23 6.52
C ILE A 309 -11.92 7.31 7.18
#